data_14fa5b014daf16be92bc76d22e9e0327
#
_entry.id   14fa5b014daf16be92bc76d22e9e0327
#
_cell.length_a   1.000
_cell.length_b   1.000
_cell.length_c   1.000
_cell.angle_alpha   90.00
_cell.angle_beta   90.00
_cell.angle_gamma   90.00
#
_symmetry.space_group_name_H-M   'P 1'
#
loop_
_entity.id
_entity.type
_entity.pdbx_description
1 polymer ?
#
loop_
_entity_poly.entity_id
_entity_poly.type
_entity_poly.pdbx_seq_one_letter_code
_entity_poly.pdbx_strand_id
1 'polypeptide(L)'
;MRSGLINAGVRRRLRLSAAFCLSLCLLCSLLTGCTLGASVDSMLKPPSLSKEQQQIYRALQDAAGTGITLQYPRSGAYLSAFTVVDLDADGEDEALVFYKKTNFTATENSLRLNVLDQVDGKWMSVCDYPADGAEIERVVIQPLGASPKNRILIGYSSVDQSDKSLSVYTYGDSGLTALFQTPYTMFDVADLDADSLQELLVLSRATDSAAASAALYRMDQEAVSDAGKLELR
;
A
#
# COMPACT_ATOMS: atom_id res chain seq x y z
N MET A 1 -46.49 -48.23 56.87
CA MET A 1 -46.44 -46.87 56.36
C MET A 1 -45.11 -46.17 56.76
N ARG A 2 -43.93 -46.69 56.39
CA ARG A 2 -42.60 -46.05 56.73
C ARG A 2 -41.56 -45.97 55.60
N SER A 3 -41.89 -46.31 54.37
CA SER A 3 -40.96 -46.36 53.24
C SER A 3 -40.98 -45.12 52.34
N GLY A 4 -41.83 -44.13 52.56
CA GLY A 4 -42.01 -42.98 51.74
C GLY A 4 -41.13 -41.76 52.13
N LEU A 5 -40.73 -41.66 53.40
CA LEU A 5 -40.01 -40.47 53.91
C LEU A 5 -38.49 -40.47 53.64
N ILE A 6 -37.88 -41.67 53.51
CA ILE A 6 -36.44 -41.79 53.26
C ILE A 6 -36.08 -41.39 51.83
N ASN A 7 -37.02 -41.58 50.89
CA ASN A 7 -36.76 -41.25 49.47
C ASN A 7 -36.83 -39.73 49.16
N ALA A 8 -37.53 -38.94 49.93
CA ALA A 8 -37.62 -37.49 49.70
C ALA A 8 -36.36 -36.77 50.10
N GLY A 9 -35.68 -37.17 51.19
CA GLY A 9 -34.42 -36.56 51.66
C GLY A 9 -33.25 -36.90 50.73
N VAL A 10 -33.19 -38.14 50.23
CA VAL A 10 -32.16 -38.58 49.30
C VAL A 10 -32.31 -37.86 47.95
N ARG A 11 -33.51 -37.71 47.43
CA ARG A 11 -33.81 -36.98 46.18
C ARG A 11 -33.48 -35.48 46.31
N ARG A 12 -33.71 -34.88 47.47
CA ARG A 12 -33.37 -33.47 47.72
C ARG A 12 -31.85 -33.26 47.76
N ARG A 13 -31.11 -34.16 48.42
CA ARG A 13 -29.62 -34.09 48.45
C ARG A 13 -29.05 -34.35 47.08
N LEU A 14 -29.56 -35.25 46.27
CA LEU A 14 -29.13 -35.53 44.90
C LEU A 14 -29.39 -34.33 43.97
N ARG A 15 -30.52 -33.63 44.14
CA ARG A 15 -30.81 -32.40 43.37
C ARG A 15 -29.90 -31.24 43.77
N LEU A 16 -29.57 -31.09 45.05
CA LEU A 16 -28.65 -30.07 45.55
C LEU A 16 -27.21 -30.32 45.07
N SER A 17 -26.73 -31.56 45.08
CA SER A 17 -25.40 -31.91 44.58
C SER A 17 -25.32 -31.74 43.06
N ALA A 18 -26.38 -32.12 42.31
CA ALA A 18 -26.43 -31.90 40.86
C ALA A 18 -26.44 -30.39 40.50
N ALA A 19 -27.19 -29.57 41.22
CA ALA A 19 -27.21 -28.13 41.04
C ALA A 19 -25.84 -27.48 41.37
N PHE A 20 -25.19 -27.97 42.43
CA PHE A 20 -23.85 -27.51 42.79
C PHE A 20 -22.77 -27.87 41.73
N CYS A 21 -22.82 -29.13 41.22
CA CYS A 21 -21.93 -29.54 40.12
C CYS A 21 -22.18 -28.74 38.84
N LEU A 22 -23.45 -28.48 38.50
CA LEU A 22 -23.78 -27.66 37.31
C LEU A 22 -23.29 -26.22 37.44
N SER A 23 -23.45 -25.63 38.65
CA SER A 23 -22.93 -24.28 38.96
C SER A 23 -21.41 -24.23 38.89
N LEU A 24 -20.73 -25.26 39.39
CA LEU A 24 -19.28 -25.35 39.36
C LEU A 24 -18.76 -25.51 37.91
N CYS A 25 -19.42 -26.34 37.11
CA CYS A 25 -19.09 -26.46 35.66
C CYS A 25 -19.30 -25.16 34.91
N LEU A 26 -20.39 -24.42 35.23
CA LEU A 26 -20.65 -23.10 34.63
C LEU A 26 -19.59 -22.07 35.04
N LEU A 27 -19.15 -22.12 36.30
CA LEU A 27 -18.09 -21.25 36.80
C LEU A 27 -16.74 -21.58 36.16
N CYS A 28 -16.42 -22.87 35.98
CA CYS A 28 -15.19 -23.30 35.28
C CYS A 28 -15.19 -22.92 33.79
N SER A 29 -16.36 -22.94 33.13
CA SER A 29 -16.48 -22.51 31.73
C SER A 29 -16.30 -20.99 31.54
N LEU A 30 -16.55 -20.19 32.58
CA LEU A 30 -16.30 -18.74 32.55
C LEU A 30 -14.85 -18.39 32.82
N LEU A 31 -14.06 -19.31 33.39
CA LEU A 31 -12.65 -19.17 33.68
C LEU A 31 -11.75 -19.64 32.52
N THR A 32 -12.28 -20.32 31.50
CA THR A 32 -11.58 -20.55 30.26
C THR A 32 -11.56 -19.25 29.45
N GLY A 33 -10.85 -18.27 29.98
CA GLY A 33 -10.49 -17.07 29.25
C GLY A 33 -9.79 -17.53 27.97
N CYS A 34 -10.25 -17.05 26.82
CA CYS A 34 -9.54 -17.19 25.56
C CYS A 34 -8.09 -16.79 25.79
N THR A 35 -7.18 -17.76 25.81
CA THR A 35 -5.80 -17.47 25.55
C THR A 35 -5.76 -16.98 24.11
N LEU A 36 -5.87 -15.67 23.91
CA LEU A 36 -5.40 -15.03 22.69
C LEU A 36 -3.94 -15.44 22.58
N GLY A 37 -3.68 -16.50 21.79
CA GLY A 37 -2.39 -17.16 21.67
C GLY A 37 -1.32 -16.37 20.94
N ALA A 38 -1.44 -15.05 20.93
CA ALA A 38 -0.35 -14.18 20.55
C ALA A 38 0.49 -13.91 21.81
N SER A 39 1.64 -14.56 21.93
CA SER A 39 2.61 -14.21 22.95
C SER A 39 2.99 -12.74 22.77
N VAL A 40 3.24 -12.03 23.87
CA VAL A 40 3.71 -10.63 23.83
C VAL A 40 4.96 -10.53 22.95
N ASP A 41 5.80 -11.55 22.93
CA ASP A 41 6.96 -11.64 22.04
C ASP A 41 6.61 -11.70 20.56
N SER A 42 5.44 -12.24 20.17
CA SER A 42 5.01 -12.24 18.77
C SER A 42 4.49 -10.87 18.33
N MET A 43 3.98 -10.05 19.26
CA MET A 43 3.56 -8.68 18.99
C MET A 43 4.74 -7.69 18.96
N LEU A 44 5.87 -8.04 19.57
CA LEU A 44 7.09 -7.24 19.60
C LEU A 44 8.05 -7.58 18.46
N LYS A 45 7.77 -8.62 17.66
CA LYS A 45 8.57 -8.91 16.47
C LYS A 45 8.31 -7.85 15.41
N PRO A 46 9.38 -7.28 14.80
CA PRO A 46 9.20 -6.43 13.63
C PRO A 46 8.38 -7.15 12.56
N PRO A 47 7.55 -6.45 11.78
CA PRO A 47 6.85 -7.04 10.66
C PRO A 47 7.84 -7.79 9.75
N SER A 48 7.63 -9.07 9.55
CA SER A 48 8.44 -9.85 8.61
C SER A 48 7.80 -9.78 7.23
N LEU A 49 8.62 -9.69 6.19
CA LEU A 49 8.16 -9.75 4.81
C LEU A 49 7.40 -11.07 4.57
N SER A 50 6.34 -11.02 3.79
CA SER A 50 5.64 -12.21 3.28
C SER A 50 6.60 -13.08 2.45
N LYS A 51 6.21 -14.32 2.15
CA LYS A 51 7.03 -15.19 1.29
C LYS A 51 7.26 -14.59 -0.09
N GLU A 52 6.22 -13.99 -0.67
CA GLU A 52 6.29 -13.32 -1.95
C GLU A 52 7.18 -12.08 -1.88
N GLN A 53 6.99 -11.20 -0.91
CA GLN A 53 7.87 -10.04 -0.70
C GLN A 53 9.33 -10.44 -0.49
N GLN A 54 9.61 -11.58 0.15
CA GLN A 54 10.97 -12.11 0.27
C GLN A 54 11.55 -12.55 -1.08
N GLN A 55 10.73 -13.13 -1.97
CA GLN A 55 11.15 -13.51 -3.33
C GLN A 55 11.44 -12.27 -4.16
N ILE A 56 10.53 -11.29 -4.15
CA ILE A 56 10.70 -10.00 -4.82
C ILE A 56 11.97 -9.28 -4.31
N TYR A 57 12.16 -9.24 -2.99
CA TYR A 57 13.34 -8.60 -2.40
C TYR A 57 14.66 -9.27 -2.80
N ARG A 58 14.69 -10.60 -2.88
CA ARG A 58 15.87 -11.34 -3.37
C ARG A 58 16.15 -11.01 -4.83
N ALA A 59 15.15 -11.06 -5.69
CA ALA A 59 15.28 -10.70 -7.10
C ALA A 59 15.78 -9.25 -7.28
N LEU A 60 15.28 -8.31 -6.45
CA LEU A 60 15.78 -6.94 -6.43
C LEU A 60 17.26 -6.88 -6.00
N GLN A 61 17.66 -7.62 -4.95
CA GLN A 61 19.05 -7.67 -4.51
C GLN A 61 19.99 -8.29 -5.54
N ASP A 62 19.53 -9.30 -6.27
CA ASP A 62 20.30 -9.92 -7.36
C ASP A 62 20.58 -8.93 -8.49
N ALA A 63 19.64 -8.03 -8.78
CA ALA A 63 19.76 -7.01 -9.82
C ALA A 63 20.48 -5.74 -9.34
N ALA A 64 20.10 -5.21 -8.16
CA ALA A 64 20.58 -3.90 -7.68
C ALA A 64 21.78 -3.98 -6.73
N GLY A 65 22.12 -5.19 -6.25
CA GLY A 65 23.13 -5.43 -5.22
C GLY A 65 22.56 -5.37 -3.80
N THR A 66 23.37 -5.80 -2.82
CA THR A 66 22.91 -5.89 -1.40
C THR A 66 22.94 -4.55 -0.66
N GLY A 67 23.58 -3.52 -1.21
CA GLY A 67 23.66 -2.17 -0.63
C GLY A 67 22.41 -1.34 -0.92
N ILE A 68 21.22 -1.86 -0.59
CA ILE A 68 19.93 -1.20 -0.79
C ILE A 68 19.15 -1.09 0.51
N THR A 69 18.32 -0.05 0.60
CA THR A 69 17.38 0.17 1.71
C THR A 69 16.00 0.44 1.13
N LEU A 70 15.02 -0.38 1.51
CA LEU A 70 13.64 -0.20 1.08
C LEU A 70 13.10 1.16 1.53
N GLN A 71 12.28 1.77 0.68
CA GLN A 71 11.62 3.04 0.95
C GLN A 71 10.12 2.85 0.94
N TYR A 72 9.42 3.66 1.72
CA TYR A 72 7.99 3.51 1.97
C TYR A 72 7.29 4.83 1.66
N PRO A 73 6.16 4.82 0.91
CA PRO A 73 5.33 6.00 0.77
C PRO A 73 4.80 6.47 2.14
N ARG A 74 4.72 7.79 2.32
CA ARG A 74 4.28 8.40 3.59
C ARG A 74 2.78 8.40 3.77
N SER A 75 2.03 8.37 2.67
CA SER A 75 0.57 8.48 2.68
C SER A 75 -0.09 7.76 1.51
N GLY A 76 -1.42 7.63 1.54
CA GLY A 76 -2.22 7.00 0.49
C GLY A 76 -2.53 5.54 0.79
N ALA A 77 -3.00 4.83 -0.22
CA ALA A 77 -3.39 3.42 -0.10
C ALA A 77 -2.18 2.45 -0.14
N TYR A 78 -1.11 2.85 -0.80
CA TYR A 78 0.09 2.03 -1.01
C TYR A 78 1.19 2.48 -0.05
N LEU A 79 1.17 1.93 1.18
CA LEU A 79 2.13 2.27 2.23
C LEU A 79 3.30 1.27 2.33
N SER A 80 3.29 0.22 1.52
CA SER A 80 4.36 -0.78 1.46
C SER A 80 5.48 -0.33 0.52
N ALA A 81 6.70 -0.79 0.77
CA ALA A 81 7.79 -0.67 -0.20
C ALA A 81 7.57 -1.56 -1.44
N PHE A 82 6.69 -2.55 -1.32
CA PHE A 82 6.32 -3.48 -2.39
C PHE A 82 4.84 -3.26 -2.73
N THR A 83 4.54 -2.99 -3.98
CA THR A 83 3.18 -2.96 -4.51
C THR A 83 3.09 -3.98 -5.63
N VAL A 84 2.22 -4.97 -5.48
CA VAL A 84 2.00 -6.04 -6.46
C VAL A 84 0.65 -5.80 -7.09
N VAL A 85 0.63 -5.55 -8.39
CA VAL A 85 -0.57 -5.18 -9.16
C VAL A 85 -0.27 -5.28 -10.66
N ASP A 86 -1.25 -5.68 -11.45
CA ASP A 86 -1.21 -5.65 -12.91
C ASP A 86 -1.07 -4.19 -13.41
N LEU A 87 0.11 -3.82 -13.89
CA LEU A 87 0.44 -2.46 -14.31
C LEU A 87 0.05 -2.15 -15.76
N ASP A 88 0.08 -3.14 -16.64
CA ASP A 88 -0.12 -2.94 -18.07
C ASP A 88 -1.39 -3.60 -18.62
N ALA A 89 -2.19 -4.21 -17.76
CA ALA A 89 -3.47 -4.85 -18.07
C ALA A 89 -3.33 -6.11 -18.95
N ASP A 90 -2.26 -6.88 -18.75
CA ASP A 90 -2.06 -8.17 -19.44
C ASP A 90 -2.63 -9.35 -18.65
N GLY A 91 -3.01 -9.13 -17.37
CA GLY A 91 -3.62 -10.11 -16.47
C GLY A 91 -2.63 -10.80 -15.57
N GLU A 92 -1.35 -10.47 -15.61
CA GLU A 92 -0.31 -10.86 -14.66
C GLU A 92 0.05 -9.68 -13.77
N ASP A 93 0.50 -9.93 -12.53
CA ASP A 93 0.85 -8.86 -11.61
C ASP A 93 2.36 -8.57 -11.66
N GLU A 94 2.75 -7.29 -11.75
CA GLU A 94 4.09 -6.80 -11.54
C GLU A 94 4.29 -6.33 -10.10
N ALA A 95 5.56 -6.32 -9.66
CA ALA A 95 5.94 -5.73 -8.40
C ALA A 95 6.67 -4.39 -8.62
N LEU A 96 6.06 -3.30 -8.18
CA LEU A 96 6.70 -1.99 -8.07
C LEU A 96 7.37 -1.88 -6.71
N VAL A 97 8.68 -1.62 -6.68
CA VAL A 97 9.47 -1.56 -5.45
C VAL A 97 10.25 -0.26 -5.37
N PHE A 98 10.19 0.37 -4.20
CA PHE A 98 10.92 1.59 -3.90
C PHE A 98 12.11 1.31 -3.00
N TYR A 99 13.29 1.81 -3.39
CA TYR A 99 14.50 1.61 -2.62
C TYR A 99 15.52 2.73 -2.81
N LYS A 100 16.44 2.87 -1.87
CA LYS A 100 17.63 3.73 -1.98
C LYS A 100 18.89 2.88 -2.07
N LYS A 101 19.83 3.29 -2.94
CA LYS A 101 21.19 2.73 -2.95
C LYS A 101 22.01 3.40 -1.84
N THR A 102 22.79 2.62 -1.10
CA THR A 102 23.70 3.16 -0.07
C THR A 102 25.01 3.67 -0.67
N ASN A 103 25.41 3.12 -1.81
CA ASN A 103 26.62 3.52 -2.54
C ASN A 103 26.20 4.24 -3.83
N PHE A 104 26.02 5.54 -3.76
CA PHE A 104 25.69 6.39 -4.90
C PHE A 104 26.67 7.56 -4.99
N THR A 105 26.88 8.06 -6.19
CA THR A 105 27.70 9.27 -6.41
C THR A 105 26.85 10.52 -6.11
N ALA A 106 27.50 11.64 -5.79
CA ALA A 106 26.78 12.89 -5.46
C ALA A 106 25.89 13.43 -6.61
N THR A 107 26.05 12.91 -7.83
CA THR A 107 25.28 13.27 -9.01
C THR A 107 24.10 12.33 -9.30
N GLU A 108 24.00 11.20 -8.60
CA GLU A 108 22.93 10.22 -8.79
C GLU A 108 21.86 10.39 -7.73
N ASN A 109 20.59 10.32 -8.13
CA ASN A 109 19.50 10.20 -7.16
C ASN A 109 19.57 8.81 -6.50
N SER A 110 19.67 8.79 -5.18
CA SER A 110 19.74 7.54 -4.42
C SER A 110 18.41 6.78 -4.43
N LEU A 111 17.27 7.48 -4.56
CA LEU A 111 15.95 6.88 -4.63
C LEU A 111 15.69 6.32 -6.03
N ARG A 112 15.18 5.10 -6.06
CA ARG A 112 14.91 4.38 -7.30
C ARG A 112 13.57 3.66 -7.22
N LEU A 113 12.98 3.47 -8.40
CA LEU A 113 11.84 2.60 -8.65
C LEU A 113 12.36 1.38 -9.41
N ASN A 114 11.96 0.21 -8.97
CA ASN A 114 12.22 -1.02 -9.70
C ASN A 114 10.90 -1.72 -10.02
N VAL A 115 10.73 -2.14 -11.25
CA VAL A 115 9.65 -3.03 -11.64
C VAL A 115 10.23 -4.43 -11.78
N LEU A 116 9.59 -5.38 -11.11
CA LEU A 116 9.88 -6.80 -11.25
C LEU A 116 8.66 -7.48 -11.86
N ASP A 117 8.92 -8.41 -12.73
CA ASP A 117 7.92 -9.21 -13.43
C ASP A 117 8.16 -10.70 -13.22
N GLN A 118 7.16 -11.54 -13.47
CA GLN A 118 7.25 -12.98 -13.35
C GLN A 118 7.67 -13.62 -14.69
N VAL A 119 8.91 -14.04 -14.77
CA VAL A 119 9.45 -14.78 -15.91
C VAL A 119 9.63 -16.25 -15.52
N ASP A 120 8.93 -17.16 -16.17
CA ASP A 120 8.92 -18.60 -15.86
C ASP A 120 8.58 -18.88 -14.38
N GLY A 121 7.64 -18.10 -13.81
CA GLY A 121 7.19 -18.21 -12.42
C GLY A 121 8.21 -17.74 -11.37
N LYS A 122 9.16 -16.90 -11.77
CA LYS A 122 10.17 -16.31 -10.88
C LYS A 122 10.18 -14.80 -11.04
N TRP A 123 10.20 -14.10 -9.93
CA TRP A 123 10.38 -12.65 -9.93
C TRP A 123 11.75 -12.26 -10.48
N MET A 124 11.78 -11.37 -11.45
CA MET A 124 12.97 -10.81 -12.08
C MET A 124 12.85 -9.30 -12.21
N SER A 125 13.90 -8.55 -11.91
CA SER A 125 13.93 -7.11 -12.17
C SER A 125 14.01 -6.86 -13.68
N VAL A 126 12.99 -6.19 -14.21
CA VAL A 126 12.88 -5.87 -15.64
C VAL A 126 13.12 -4.39 -15.93
N CYS A 127 12.94 -3.51 -14.93
CA CYS A 127 13.17 -2.08 -15.08
C CYS A 127 13.69 -1.47 -13.78
N ASP A 128 14.74 -0.65 -13.86
CA ASP A 128 15.29 0.11 -12.73
C ASP A 128 15.39 1.58 -13.11
N TYR A 129 14.52 2.42 -12.54
CA TYR A 129 14.32 3.81 -12.93
C TYR A 129 14.72 4.77 -11.80
N PRO A 130 15.49 5.85 -12.06
CA PRO A 130 15.78 6.86 -11.06
C PRO A 130 14.51 7.63 -10.71
N ALA A 131 14.25 7.86 -9.41
CA ALA A 131 13.10 8.63 -8.98
C ALA A 131 13.31 10.15 -9.19
N ASP A 132 12.20 10.87 -9.33
CA ASP A 132 12.20 12.33 -9.57
C ASP A 132 12.22 13.15 -8.27
N GLY A 133 12.53 12.53 -7.12
CA GLY A 133 12.63 13.18 -5.82
C GLY A 133 13.46 12.40 -4.82
N ALA A 134 13.55 12.90 -3.60
CA ALA A 134 14.36 12.30 -2.54
C ALA A 134 13.52 11.38 -1.61
N GLU A 135 12.23 11.65 -1.49
CA GLU A 135 11.28 10.92 -0.64
C GLU A 135 9.96 10.70 -1.40
N ILE A 136 9.24 9.64 -1.05
CA ILE A 136 7.93 9.32 -1.64
C ILE A 136 6.84 9.78 -0.70
N GLU A 137 6.00 10.69 -1.16
CA GLU A 137 4.88 11.22 -0.38
C GLU A 137 3.62 10.36 -0.52
N ARG A 138 3.24 10.08 -1.77
CA ARG A 138 2.00 9.35 -2.09
C ARG A 138 2.15 8.57 -3.39
N VAL A 139 1.58 7.38 -3.44
CA VAL A 139 1.45 6.57 -4.65
C VAL A 139 -0.03 6.33 -4.93
N VAL A 140 -0.42 6.47 -6.19
CA VAL A 140 -1.74 6.10 -6.72
C VAL A 140 -1.50 5.26 -7.96
N ILE A 141 -2.14 4.11 -8.06
CA ILE A 141 -2.06 3.21 -9.21
C ILE A 141 -3.49 2.88 -9.62
N GLN A 142 -3.90 3.40 -10.75
CA GLN A 142 -5.23 3.18 -11.32
C GLN A 142 -5.29 3.64 -12.78
N PRO A 143 -6.29 3.19 -13.57
CA PRO A 143 -6.51 3.72 -14.91
C PRO A 143 -6.79 5.22 -14.87
N LEU A 144 -6.29 5.94 -15.88
CA LEU A 144 -6.61 7.33 -16.17
C LEU A 144 -7.07 7.46 -17.62
N GLY A 145 -8.17 8.15 -17.84
CA GLY A 145 -8.79 8.25 -19.17
C GLY A 145 -9.31 6.90 -19.69
N ALA A 146 -9.32 6.73 -20.99
CA ALA A 146 -9.90 5.55 -21.65
C ALA A 146 -8.98 4.31 -21.71
N SER A 147 -7.72 4.42 -21.29
CA SER A 147 -6.79 3.29 -21.31
C SER A 147 -7.09 2.32 -20.17
N PRO A 148 -7.14 0.99 -20.42
CA PRO A 148 -7.28 0.01 -19.35
C PRO A 148 -6.01 -0.13 -18.50
N LYS A 149 -4.85 0.29 -19.00
CA LYS A 149 -3.58 0.22 -18.29
C LYS A 149 -3.58 1.12 -17.07
N ASN A 150 -3.03 0.63 -15.98
CA ASN A 150 -2.81 1.43 -14.80
C ASN A 150 -1.78 2.54 -15.07
N ARG A 151 -2.04 3.72 -14.55
CA ARG A 151 -1.06 4.80 -14.45
C ARG A 151 -0.49 4.82 -13.05
N ILE A 152 0.80 5.01 -12.96
CA ILE A 152 1.52 5.06 -11.70
C ILE A 152 1.79 6.54 -11.42
N LEU A 153 1.06 7.11 -10.46
CA LEU A 153 1.22 8.48 -10.02
C LEU A 153 2.03 8.49 -8.74
N ILE A 154 3.17 9.16 -8.76
CA ILE A 154 4.03 9.23 -7.59
C ILE A 154 4.27 10.70 -7.25
N GLY A 155 3.79 11.08 -6.07
CA GLY A 155 4.16 12.35 -5.44
C GLY A 155 5.47 12.20 -4.71
N TYR A 156 6.45 12.97 -5.11
CA TYR A 156 7.76 13.05 -4.47
C TYR A 156 7.91 14.33 -3.66
N SER A 157 8.87 14.34 -2.75
CA SER A 157 9.34 15.55 -2.09
C SER A 157 10.86 15.61 -2.03
N SER A 158 11.38 16.82 -1.83
CA SER A 158 12.75 17.05 -1.34
C SER A 158 12.90 16.51 0.09
N VAL A 159 14.15 16.37 0.56
CA VAL A 159 14.44 15.89 1.91
C VAL A 159 13.79 16.75 2.99
N ASP A 160 13.79 18.07 2.80
CA ASP A 160 13.20 19.06 3.70
C ASP A 160 11.69 19.30 3.44
N GLN A 161 11.11 18.58 2.45
CA GLN A 161 9.70 18.68 2.05
C GLN A 161 9.25 20.07 1.54
N SER A 162 10.19 20.94 1.24
CA SER A 162 9.89 22.27 0.72
C SER A 162 9.27 22.21 -0.68
N ASP A 163 9.81 21.33 -1.52
CA ASP A 163 9.43 21.16 -2.90
C ASP A 163 8.81 19.79 -3.12
N LYS A 164 7.68 19.76 -3.83
CA LYS A 164 6.98 18.55 -4.19
C LYS A 164 6.75 18.49 -5.70
N SER A 165 7.01 17.32 -6.28
CA SER A 165 6.77 17.03 -7.69
C SER A 165 5.92 15.76 -7.84
N LEU A 166 4.94 15.83 -8.73
CA LEU A 166 4.14 14.68 -9.16
C LEU A 166 4.69 14.19 -10.49
N SER A 167 4.96 12.90 -10.57
CA SER A 167 5.29 12.23 -11.82
C SER A 167 4.27 11.17 -12.13
N VAL A 168 3.86 11.08 -13.39
CA VAL A 168 2.92 10.07 -13.90
C VAL A 168 3.67 9.17 -14.87
N TYR A 169 3.61 7.88 -14.62
CA TYR A 169 4.26 6.86 -15.44
C TYR A 169 3.26 5.89 -16.03
N THR A 170 3.66 5.25 -17.12
CA THR A 170 3.06 4.03 -17.66
C THR A 170 4.10 2.92 -17.69
N TYR A 171 3.64 1.68 -17.62
CA TYR A 171 4.46 0.49 -17.79
C TYR A 171 4.00 -0.28 -19.05
N GLY A 172 4.90 -1.01 -19.68
CA GLY A 172 4.66 -1.87 -20.83
C GLY A 172 5.97 -2.42 -21.40
N ASP A 173 5.97 -2.92 -22.65
CA ASP A 173 7.10 -3.61 -23.30
C ASP A 173 8.43 -2.82 -23.27
N SER A 174 8.36 -1.50 -23.28
CA SER A 174 9.55 -0.63 -23.19
C SER A 174 10.00 -0.34 -21.75
N GLY A 175 9.35 -0.95 -20.76
CA GLY A 175 9.57 -0.69 -19.34
C GLY A 175 8.78 0.52 -18.83
N LEU A 176 9.26 1.15 -17.76
CA LEU A 176 8.64 2.32 -17.15
C LEU A 176 8.94 3.58 -17.94
N THR A 177 7.90 4.29 -18.36
CA THR A 177 8.01 5.53 -19.14
C THR A 177 7.32 6.67 -18.41
N ALA A 178 8.03 7.78 -18.21
CA ALA A 178 7.44 9.00 -17.64
C ALA A 178 6.61 9.72 -18.71
N LEU A 179 5.35 9.99 -18.41
CA LEU A 179 4.41 10.67 -19.28
C LEU A 179 4.27 12.16 -18.96
N PHE A 180 4.34 12.50 -17.66
CA PHE A 180 4.04 13.84 -17.20
C PHE A 180 4.73 14.11 -15.85
N GLN A 181 5.17 15.35 -15.66
CA GLN A 181 5.72 15.82 -14.39
C GLN A 181 5.26 17.25 -14.13
N THR A 182 4.88 17.54 -12.89
CA THR A 182 4.47 18.89 -12.47
C THR A 182 4.71 19.12 -10.98
N PRO A 183 5.05 20.34 -10.56
CA PRO A 183 5.00 20.73 -9.15
C PRO A 183 3.57 20.59 -8.60
N TYR A 184 3.43 20.17 -7.33
CA TYR A 184 2.13 20.05 -6.69
C TYR A 184 2.18 20.39 -5.19
N THR A 185 1.02 20.70 -4.65
CA THR A 185 0.77 20.75 -3.20
C THR A 185 -0.10 19.56 -2.78
N MET A 186 -1.13 19.28 -3.57
CA MET A 186 -2.03 18.15 -3.44
C MET A 186 -2.46 17.69 -4.83
N PHE A 187 -2.66 16.40 -5.01
CA PHE A 187 -3.29 15.84 -6.21
C PHE A 187 -4.31 14.79 -5.83
N ASP A 188 -5.29 14.62 -6.69
CA ASP A 188 -6.27 13.55 -6.57
C ASP A 188 -6.72 13.07 -7.95
N VAL A 189 -7.27 11.86 -7.99
CA VAL A 189 -7.78 11.23 -9.20
C VAL A 189 -9.23 10.86 -8.97
N ALA A 190 -10.12 11.39 -9.79
CA ALA A 190 -11.56 11.20 -9.70
C ALA A 190 -12.22 11.43 -11.07
N ASP A 191 -13.40 10.84 -11.25
CA ASP A 191 -14.31 11.21 -12.35
C ASP A 191 -15.00 12.53 -11.99
N LEU A 192 -14.54 13.63 -12.56
CA LEU A 192 -14.98 14.98 -12.21
C LEU A 192 -16.09 15.52 -13.10
N ASP A 193 -16.31 14.93 -14.28
CA ASP A 193 -17.36 15.34 -15.20
C ASP A 193 -18.46 14.28 -15.44
N ALA A 194 -18.39 13.18 -14.70
CA ALA A 194 -19.34 12.06 -14.70
C ALA A 194 -19.43 11.33 -16.04
N ASP A 195 -18.31 11.24 -16.77
CA ASP A 195 -18.19 10.46 -18.00
C ASP A 195 -17.68 9.03 -17.79
N SER A 196 -17.45 8.65 -16.54
CA SER A 196 -16.91 7.36 -16.08
C SER A 196 -15.41 7.17 -16.34
N LEU A 197 -14.71 8.17 -16.82
CA LEU A 197 -13.26 8.18 -16.90
C LEU A 197 -12.67 8.96 -15.72
N GLN A 198 -11.43 8.65 -15.38
CA GLN A 198 -10.77 9.33 -14.27
C GLN A 198 -9.89 10.45 -14.79
N GLU A 199 -10.00 11.62 -14.17
CA GLU A 199 -9.13 12.78 -14.39
C GLU A 199 -8.14 12.95 -13.25
N LEU A 200 -7.04 13.64 -13.54
CA LEU A 200 -6.05 14.07 -12.57
C LEU A 200 -6.26 15.55 -12.21
N LEU A 201 -6.62 15.82 -10.97
CA LEU A 201 -6.65 17.16 -10.40
C LEU A 201 -5.35 17.45 -9.65
N VAL A 202 -4.69 18.55 -9.98
CA VAL A 202 -3.47 19.02 -9.32
C VAL A 202 -3.69 20.41 -8.74
N LEU A 203 -3.45 20.55 -7.44
CA LEU A 203 -3.45 21.83 -6.75
C LEU A 203 -2.02 22.28 -6.49
N SER A 204 -1.70 23.51 -6.79
CA SER A 204 -0.42 24.15 -6.54
C SER A 204 -0.61 25.40 -5.69
N ARG A 205 0.23 25.54 -4.65
CA ARG A 205 0.22 26.75 -3.81
C ARG A 205 0.81 27.94 -4.57
N ALA A 206 0.48 29.14 -4.12
CA ALA A 206 1.16 30.34 -4.57
C ALA A 206 2.65 30.30 -4.21
N THR A 207 3.46 30.80 -5.10
CA THR A 207 4.90 31.06 -4.91
C THR A 207 5.17 32.54 -5.22
N ASP A 208 6.40 33.01 -5.03
CA ASP A 208 6.80 34.38 -5.37
C ASP A 208 6.60 34.70 -6.87
N SER A 209 6.58 33.69 -7.73
CA SER A 209 6.50 33.82 -9.19
C SER A 209 5.18 33.33 -9.80
N ALA A 210 4.30 32.66 -9.04
CA ALA A 210 3.07 32.07 -9.56
C ALA A 210 1.91 32.14 -8.51
N ALA A 211 0.71 32.42 -8.99
CA ALA A 211 -0.51 32.31 -8.17
C ALA A 211 -0.82 30.85 -7.83
N ALA A 212 -1.55 30.63 -6.72
CA ALA A 212 -2.11 29.33 -6.43
C ALA A 212 -3.04 28.89 -7.56
N SER A 213 -3.06 27.62 -7.90
CA SER A 213 -3.86 27.13 -9.02
C SER A 213 -4.41 25.72 -8.79
N ALA A 214 -5.54 25.45 -9.45
CA ALA A 214 -6.08 24.12 -9.65
C ALA A 214 -6.01 23.81 -11.15
N ALA A 215 -5.36 22.74 -11.54
CA ALA A 215 -5.24 22.27 -12.92
C ALA A 215 -5.86 20.90 -13.06
N LEU A 216 -6.64 20.73 -14.12
CA LEU A 216 -7.28 19.47 -14.49
C LEU A 216 -6.57 18.88 -15.70
N TYR A 217 -6.17 17.63 -15.59
CA TYR A 217 -5.52 16.91 -16.68
C TYR A 217 -6.34 15.68 -17.06
N ARG A 218 -6.47 15.47 -18.36
CA ARG A 218 -7.04 14.28 -18.97
C ARG A 218 -5.96 13.45 -19.66
N MET A 219 -6.17 12.15 -19.67
CA MET A 219 -5.30 11.24 -20.43
C MET A 219 -6.03 10.74 -21.67
N ASP A 220 -5.41 10.97 -22.82
CA ASP A 220 -5.81 10.34 -24.07
C ASP A 220 -4.69 9.38 -24.50
N GLN A 221 -4.95 8.08 -24.35
CA GLN A 221 -3.96 7.01 -24.52
C GLN A 221 -2.72 7.24 -23.65
N GLU A 222 -1.61 7.70 -24.22
CA GLU A 222 -0.35 7.97 -23.53
C GLU A 222 -0.03 9.47 -23.40
N ALA A 223 -0.91 10.33 -23.90
CA ALA A 223 -0.74 11.78 -23.82
C ALA A 223 -1.52 12.37 -22.65
N VAL A 224 -0.84 13.20 -21.87
CA VAL A 224 -1.48 14.03 -20.85
C VAL A 224 -1.86 15.37 -21.48
N SER A 225 -3.14 15.70 -21.48
CA SER A 225 -3.66 16.98 -21.98
C SER A 225 -4.14 17.87 -20.83
N ASP A 226 -3.84 19.16 -20.90
CA ASP A 226 -4.43 20.16 -20.01
C ASP A 226 -5.90 20.37 -20.38
N ALA A 227 -6.81 20.01 -19.49
CA ALA A 227 -8.25 20.18 -19.65
C ALA A 227 -8.78 21.46 -19.03
N GLY A 228 -7.94 22.21 -18.32
CA GLY A 228 -8.27 23.52 -17.76
C GLY A 228 -7.47 23.85 -16.51
N LYS A 229 -7.21 25.12 -16.32
CA LYS A 229 -6.52 25.67 -15.17
C LYS A 229 -7.28 26.86 -14.59
N LEU A 230 -7.47 26.86 -13.29
CA LEU A 230 -8.08 27.93 -12.52
C LEU A 230 -7.03 28.54 -11.58
N GLU A 231 -6.82 29.84 -11.64
CA GLU A 231 -6.04 30.55 -10.64
C GLU A 231 -6.92 30.82 -9.40
N LEU A 232 -6.40 30.44 -8.25
CA LEU A 232 -7.06 30.63 -6.96
C LEU A 232 -6.63 31.99 -6.39
N ARG A 233 -7.59 32.84 -6.06
CA ARG A 233 -7.37 34.18 -5.49
C ARG A 233 -7.54 34.16 -3.99
#